data_2cafaa0109196044bab47f7564f54cdb
#
_entry.id   2cafaa0109196044bab47f7564f54cdb
#
_cell.length_a   1.000
_cell.length_b   1.000
_cell.length_c   1.000
_cell.angle_alpha   90.00
_cell.angle_beta   90.00
_cell.angle_gamma   90.00
#
_symmetry.space_group_name_H-M   'P 1'
#
loop_
_entity.id
_entity.type
_entity.pdbx_description
1 polymer ?
#
loop_
_entity_poly.entity_id
_entity_poly.type
_entity_poly.pdbx_seq_one_letter_code
_entity_poly.pdbx_strand_id
1 'polypeptide(L)'
;MRHHAIGGALLAVAMLAAGSAQAGGFSRGSADTDILYEPGQFDFRAGVTFVSPSRKITSDGDPGLIGKDYTESYFIPSIGAKVRLFDPLSCAGTYTQAYGGSVNYEGRLLPGKLREEFTVDEFALTCAAKFGMERGNFYVIGGAFVERFDYERVNSVIPGVANANLALDGTDYGYRLGVAYDIPEIAFRTQLLYRSSTSYGADGRFTLPAMGVDAAAFGTGNLPQNLELKIQSGIAPGWLAFGSIKWTDWSVQNQLAVSVPDFPPADSLDVYNWKDGWTVTGGVGHAFNDRISGLASLTWDQGVSTGWDLSSDTWTVALGGSVKDTWGGELRGGVGVSYLTSAEEVFGANAGRAVDNGWAYALNVGYKLSW
;
A
#
# COMPACT_ATOMS: atom_id res chain seq x y z
N MET A 1 -2.27 46.22 -28.27
CA MET A 1 -1.43 45.13 -27.76
C MET A 1 -2.37 44.02 -27.35
N ARG A 2 -2.42 42.92 -28.08
CA ARG A 2 -3.30 41.77 -27.82
C ARG A 2 -2.56 40.90 -26.78
N HIS A 3 -3.04 40.87 -25.56
CA HIS A 3 -2.61 39.85 -24.59
C HIS A 3 -3.14 38.50 -25.00
N HIS A 4 -2.26 37.66 -25.51
CA HIS A 4 -2.55 36.24 -25.64
C HIS A 4 -2.65 35.67 -24.22
N ALA A 5 -3.87 35.41 -23.77
CA ALA A 5 -4.11 34.54 -22.63
C ALA A 5 -3.63 33.13 -23.07
N ILE A 6 -2.46 32.75 -22.56
CA ILE A 6 -1.98 31.38 -22.60
C ILE A 6 -2.88 30.62 -21.65
N GLY A 7 -3.91 29.97 -22.18
CA GLY A 7 -4.72 29.01 -21.43
C GLY A 7 -3.81 27.87 -21.00
N GLY A 8 -3.29 27.96 -19.78
CA GLY A 8 -2.54 26.87 -19.18
C GLY A 8 -3.47 25.69 -18.98
N ALA A 9 -3.29 24.63 -19.79
CA ALA A 9 -3.87 23.32 -19.48
C ALA A 9 -3.34 22.92 -18.11
N LEU A 10 -4.21 22.97 -17.09
CA LEU A 10 -3.93 22.54 -15.73
C LEU A 10 -3.55 21.06 -15.81
N LEU A 11 -2.25 20.79 -15.67
CA LEU A 11 -1.73 19.45 -15.45
C LEU A 11 -2.14 18.98 -14.05
N ALA A 12 -3.29 18.34 -13.96
CA ALA A 12 -3.52 17.42 -12.86
C ALA A 12 -2.67 16.16 -13.12
N VAL A 13 -1.37 16.24 -12.85
CA VAL A 13 -0.55 15.05 -12.69
C VAL A 13 -1.02 14.44 -11.38
N ALA A 14 -2.07 13.60 -11.45
CA ALA A 14 -2.36 12.72 -10.34
C ALA A 14 -1.09 11.89 -10.16
N MET A 15 -0.51 11.95 -8.95
CA MET A 15 0.57 11.05 -8.62
C MET A 15 0.10 9.65 -8.97
N LEU A 16 0.68 9.08 -10.02
CA LEU A 16 0.67 7.65 -10.18
C LEU A 16 1.43 7.18 -8.94
N ALA A 17 0.70 6.76 -7.91
CA ALA A 17 1.27 5.84 -6.97
C ALA A 17 1.61 4.61 -7.83
N ALA A 18 2.77 4.64 -8.49
CA ALA A 18 3.42 3.41 -8.86
C ALA A 18 3.52 2.70 -7.52
N GLY A 19 2.70 1.64 -7.34
CA GLY A 19 2.71 0.88 -6.11
C GLY A 19 4.15 0.46 -5.91
N SER A 20 4.88 1.27 -5.13
CA SER A 20 6.19 0.90 -4.68
C SER A 20 5.98 -0.40 -3.92
N ALA A 21 6.80 -1.40 -4.19
CA ALA A 21 6.98 -2.49 -3.26
C ALA A 21 7.39 -1.80 -1.95
N GLN A 22 6.42 -1.55 -1.08
CA GLN A 22 6.66 -0.82 0.16
C GLN A 22 7.34 -1.80 1.11
N ALA A 23 8.56 -1.51 1.49
CA ALA A 23 9.31 -2.30 2.46
C ALA A 23 8.90 -1.94 3.90
N GLY A 24 8.17 -0.85 4.11
CA GLY A 24 7.64 -0.46 5.40
C GLY A 24 6.49 -1.34 5.84
N GLY A 25 6.80 -2.39 6.59
CA GLY A 25 5.80 -3.32 7.12
C GLY A 25 4.95 -3.97 6.04
N PHE A 26 3.65 -4.05 6.29
CA PHE A 26 2.70 -4.69 5.40
C PHE A 26 1.97 -3.74 4.44
N SER A 27 2.40 -2.49 4.30
CA SER A 27 1.73 -1.52 3.42
C SER A 27 1.74 -1.95 1.96
N ARG A 28 0.60 -1.80 1.26
CA ARG A 28 0.45 -2.06 -0.18
C ARG A 28 -0.10 -0.85 -0.92
N GLY A 29 -1.41 -0.62 -0.89
CA GLY A 29 -2.08 0.48 -1.56
C GLY A 29 -2.52 1.59 -0.62
N SER A 30 -2.95 2.71 -1.19
CA SER A 30 -3.60 3.80 -0.45
C SER A 30 -4.85 4.24 -1.20
N ALA A 31 -5.90 4.64 -0.47
CA ALA A 31 -7.10 5.20 -1.08
C ALA A 31 -6.76 6.42 -1.95
N ASP A 32 -7.31 6.48 -3.16
CA ASP A 32 -7.12 7.60 -4.09
C ASP A 32 -7.93 8.83 -3.63
N THR A 33 -7.44 9.55 -2.62
CA THR A 33 -8.06 10.80 -2.16
C THR A 33 -7.78 11.97 -3.10
N ASP A 34 -6.81 11.86 -4.00
CA ASP A 34 -6.50 12.90 -5.00
C ASP A 34 -7.62 13.06 -6.04
N ILE A 35 -8.51 12.08 -6.18
CA ILE A 35 -9.70 12.17 -7.02
C ILE A 35 -10.66 13.28 -6.56
N LEU A 36 -10.65 13.65 -5.27
CA LEU A 36 -11.49 14.71 -4.70
C LEU A 36 -11.22 16.10 -5.32
N TYR A 37 -10.04 16.31 -5.88
CA TYR A 37 -9.62 17.57 -6.50
C TYR A 37 -9.89 17.63 -8.01
N GLU A 38 -10.42 16.56 -8.59
CA GLU A 38 -10.75 16.53 -10.01
C GLU A 38 -11.89 17.51 -10.34
N PRO A 39 -11.81 18.21 -11.49
CA PRO A 39 -12.75 19.30 -11.81
C PRO A 39 -14.13 18.80 -12.28
N GLY A 40 -14.28 17.52 -12.66
CA GLY A 40 -15.50 16.95 -13.18
C GLY A 40 -16.68 17.01 -12.19
N GLN A 41 -17.90 16.94 -12.69
CA GLN A 41 -19.08 16.66 -11.86
C GLN A 41 -19.02 15.22 -11.35
N PHE A 42 -18.59 14.32 -12.22
CA PHE A 42 -18.33 12.93 -11.93
C PHE A 42 -16.94 12.56 -12.46
N ASP A 43 -16.12 11.92 -11.62
CA ASP A 43 -14.80 11.43 -11.99
C ASP A 43 -14.67 9.98 -11.57
N PHE A 44 -14.06 9.17 -12.44
CA PHE A 44 -13.81 7.76 -12.18
C PHE A 44 -12.35 7.42 -12.50
N ARG A 45 -11.74 6.60 -11.65
CA ARG A 45 -10.41 6.05 -11.85
C ARG A 45 -10.41 4.58 -11.48
N ALA A 46 -9.80 3.76 -12.32
CA ALA A 46 -9.53 2.36 -12.00
C ALA A 46 -8.14 2.00 -12.48
N GLY A 47 -7.46 1.16 -11.72
CA GLY A 47 -6.12 0.69 -12.06
C GLY A 47 -5.73 -0.52 -11.26
N VAL A 48 -4.61 -1.11 -11.67
CA VAL A 48 -3.99 -2.23 -10.98
C VAL A 48 -2.47 -2.09 -11.08
N THR A 49 -1.80 -2.41 -9.98
CA THR A 49 -0.35 -2.54 -9.94
C THR A 49 -0.01 -4.00 -9.71
N PHE A 50 0.79 -4.59 -10.59
CA PHE A 50 1.44 -5.88 -10.38
C PHE A 50 2.82 -5.64 -9.78
N VAL A 51 3.17 -6.39 -8.73
CA VAL A 51 4.48 -6.32 -8.06
C VAL A 51 5.09 -7.71 -7.99
N SER A 52 6.34 -7.83 -8.42
CA SER A 52 7.10 -9.08 -8.39
C SER A 52 8.43 -8.87 -7.65
N PRO A 53 8.46 -9.12 -6.34
CA PRO A 53 9.68 -9.10 -5.55
C PRO A 53 10.50 -10.37 -5.78
N SER A 54 11.81 -10.28 -5.52
CA SER A 54 12.73 -11.42 -5.49
C SER A 54 13.79 -11.19 -4.44
N ARG A 55 13.88 -12.09 -3.46
CA ARG A 55 14.82 -12.02 -2.34
C ARG A 55 15.17 -13.40 -1.84
N LYS A 56 16.47 -13.72 -1.78
CA LYS A 56 16.94 -15.05 -1.42
C LYS A 56 17.39 -15.14 0.04
N ILE A 57 17.06 -16.26 0.66
CA ILE A 57 17.54 -16.61 1.99
C ILE A 57 19.01 -17.03 1.88
N THR A 58 19.88 -16.39 2.65
CA THR A 58 21.34 -16.67 2.69
C THR A 58 21.75 -17.47 3.90
N SER A 59 20.97 -17.40 4.99
CA SER A 59 21.13 -18.18 6.21
C SER A 59 19.78 -18.55 6.79
N ASP A 60 19.62 -19.77 7.26
CA ASP A 60 18.43 -20.27 7.95
C ASP A 60 18.80 -21.53 8.75
N GLY A 61 18.07 -21.79 9.83
CA GLY A 61 18.17 -23.06 10.59
C GLY A 61 17.71 -24.28 9.79
N ASP A 62 16.92 -24.07 8.72
CA ASP A 62 16.50 -25.10 7.78
C ASP A 62 17.35 -25.03 6.48
N PRO A 63 18.24 -26.00 6.24
CA PRO A 63 19.10 -25.97 5.06
C PRO A 63 18.36 -26.05 3.74
N GLY A 64 17.11 -26.53 3.74
CA GLY A 64 16.26 -26.58 2.54
C GLY A 64 15.84 -25.21 2.02
N LEU A 65 15.95 -24.17 2.84
CA LEU A 65 15.58 -22.81 2.49
C LEU A 65 16.73 -21.95 1.95
N ILE A 66 17.98 -22.37 2.19
CA ILE A 66 19.17 -21.61 1.77
C ILE A 66 19.21 -21.51 0.24
N GLY A 67 19.36 -20.28 -0.28
CA GLY A 67 19.37 -19.97 -1.72
C GLY A 67 17.98 -19.88 -2.36
N LYS A 68 16.90 -20.17 -1.61
CA LYS A 68 15.52 -20.07 -2.11
C LYS A 68 15.01 -18.64 -2.01
N ASP A 69 14.20 -18.26 -2.99
CA ASP A 69 13.37 -17.06 -2.93
C ASP A 69 12.12 -17.37 -2.09
N TYR A 70 11.81 -16.54 -1.13
CA TYR A 70 10.64 -16.73 -0.25
C TYR A 70 9.52 -15.75 -0.55
N THR A 71 9.73 -14.81 -1.47
CA THR A 71 8.78 -13.75 -1.81
C THR A 71 7.80 -14.22 -2.88
N GLU A 72 6.58 -13.71 -2.85
CA GLU A 72 5.56 -13.97 -3.86
C GLU A 72 5.10 -12.69 -4.56
N SER A 73 4.70 -12.81 -5.83
CA SER A 73 4.14 -11.70 -6.61
C SER A 73 2.69 -11.44 -6.21
N TYR A 74 2.26 -10.19 -6.29
CA TYR A 74 0.91 -9.78 -5.90
C TYR A 74 0.37 -8.64 -6.76
N PHE A 75 -0.95 -8.43 -6.65
CA PHE A 75 -1.66 -7.33 -7.31
C PHE A 75 -2.21 -6.34 -6.28
N ILE A 76 -2.19 -5.06 -6.64
CA ILE A 76 -2.79 -3.98 -5.86
C ILE A 76 -3.84 -3.30 -6.74
N PRO A 77 -5.14 -3.63 -6.57
CA PRO A 77 -6.21 -2.92 -7.26
C PRO A 77 -6.41 -1.53 -6.65
N SER A 78 -6.86 -0.58 -7.47
CA SER A 78 -7.25 0.75 -7.05
C SER A 78 -8.45 1.21 -7.85
N ILE A 79 -9.55 1.55 -7.19
CA ILE A 79 -10.76 2.08 -7.82
C ILE A 79 -11.21 3.30 -7.03
N GLY A 80 -11.58 4.36 -7.74
CA GLY A 80 -12.14 5.56 -7.16
C GLY A 80 -13.26 6.12 -8.04
N ALA A 81 -14.36 6.52 -7.41
CA ALA A 81 -15.47 7.20 -8.04
C ALA A 81 -15.85 8.43 -7.19
N LYS A 82 -15.75 9.62 -7.79
CA LYS A 82 -16.07 10.88 -7.11
C LYS A 82 -17.30 11.51 -7.75
N VAL A 83 -18.12 12.12 -6.91
CA VAL A 83 -19.23 12.97 -7.33
C VAL A 83 -19.17 14.30 -6.60
N ARG A 84 -19.38 15.41 -7.32
CA ARG A 84 -19.64 16.70 -6.73
C ARG A 84 -21.12 16.79 -6.41
N LEU A 85 -21.47 16.74 -5.13
CA LEU A 85 -22.86 16.76 -4.67
C LEU A 85 -23.46 18.16 -4.88
N PHE A 86 -22.73 19.18 -4.50
CA PHE A 86 -23.04 20.60 -4.68
C PHE A 86 -21.76 21.42 -4.41
N ASP A 87 -21.72 22.66 -4.82
CA ASP A 87 -20.65 23.55 -4.38
C ASP A 87 -20.90 23.95 -2.92
N PRO A 88 -19.97 23.65 -1.98
CA PRO A 88 -18.56 23.28 -2.16
C PRO A 88 -18.22 21.78 -1.90
N LEU A 89 -19.16 20.84 -1.89
CA LEU A 89 -18.96 19.48 -1.37
C LEU A 89 -18.76 18.44 -2.49
N SER A 90 -17.65 17.73 -2.44
CA SER A 90 -17.38 16.53 -3.26
C SER A 90 -17.14 15.32 -2.38
N CYS A 91 -17.65 14.14 -2.76
CA CYS A 91 -17.40 12.88 -2.08
C CYS A 91 -16.89 11.82 -3.06
N ALA A 92 -16.04 10.94 -2.58
CA ALA A 92 -15.48 9.82 -3.35
C ALA A 92 -15.59 8.52 -2.58
N GLY A 93 -16.10 7.49 -3.26
CA GLY A 93 -15.95 6.09 -2.85
C GLY A 93 -14.65 5.54 -3.42
N THR A 94 -13.86 4.83 -2.60
CA THR A 94 -12.59 4.23 -3.03
C THR A 94 -12.47 2.80 -2.56
N TYR A 95 -11.75 1.98 -3.34
CA TYR A 95 -11.37 0.62 -3.00
C TYR A 95 -9.89 0.41 -3.33
N THR A 96 -9.16 -0.23 -2.42
CA THR A 96 -7.79 -0.70 -2.64
C THR A 96 -7.44 -1.82 -1.66
N GLN A 97 -6.43 -2.61 -1.97
CA GLN A 97 -5.79 -3.48 -0.99
C GLN A 97 -4.76 -2.66 -0.20
N ALA A 98 -5.13 -2.24 1.03
CA ALA A 98 -4.33 -1.31 1.82
C ALA A 98 -3.08 -1.95 2.42
N TYR A 99 -3.22 -3.21 2.88
CA TYR A 99 -2.12 -3.98 3.46
C TYR A 99 -2.14 -5.40 2.92
N GLY A 100 -1.00 -6.08 3.07
CA GLY A 100 -0.88 -7.50 2.77
C GLY A 100 0.56 -7.98 2.84
N GLY A 101 0.71 -9.28 2.99
CA GLY A 101 1.98 -9.98 2.99
C GLY A 101 1.81 -11.37 2.41
N SER A 102 2.81 -11.86 1.69
CA SER A 102 2.82 -13.23 1.16
C SER A 102 4.25 -13.76 1.21
N VAL A 103 4.41 -14.93 1.81
CA VAL A 103 5.68 -15.65 1.87
C VAL A 103 5.49 -17.12 1.55
N ASN A 104 6.48 -17.70 0.87
CA ASN A 104 6.49 -19.10 0.49
C ASN A 104 7.87 -19.72 0.79
N TYR A 105 7.89 -20.65 1.71
CA TYR A 105 9.07 -21.40 2.12
C TYR A 105 9.08 -22.80 1.51
N GLU A 106 8.79 -22.90 0.21
CA GLU A 106 8.84 -24.16 -0.51
C GLU A 106 10.25 -24.76 -0.50
N GLY A 107 10.33 -26.04 -0.18
CA GLY A 107 11.60 -26.75 -0.02
C GLY A 107 12.06 -26.87 1.43
N ARG A 108 11.26 -26.40 2.39
CA ARG A 108 11.50 -26.59 3.82
C ARG A 108 11.60 -28.07 4.17
N LEU A 109 12.64 -28.42 4.92
CA LEU A 109 12.93 -29.80 5.37
C LEU A 109 12.55 -30.03 6.83
N LEU A 110 12.39 -28.98 7.62
CA LEU A 110 12.02 -29.04 9.04
C LEU A 110 10.55 -28.61 9.24
N PRO A 111 9.88 -29.00 10.32
CA PRO A 111 8.55 -28.49 10.66
C PRO A 111 8.52 -26.95 10.74
N GLY A 112 7.42 -26.34 10.34
CA GLY A 112 7.23 -24.91 10.42
C GLY A 112 6.40 -24.32 9.27
N LYS A 113 6.38 -23.00 9.16
CA LYS A 113 5.61 -22.24 8.17
C LYS A 113 6.07 -22.59 6.74
N LEU A 114 5.16 -23.08 5.89
CA LEU A 114 5.38 -23.31 4.47
C LEU A 114 4.92 -22.13 3.65
N ARG A 115 3.69 -21.66 3.90
CA ARG A 115 3.10 -20.54 3.21
C ARG A 115 2.30 -19.69 4.20
N GLU A 116 2.34 -18.41 3.99
CA GLU A 116 1.50 -17.45 4.69
C GLU A 116 1.12 -16.34 3.74
N GLU A 117 -0.15 -16.00 3.74
CA GLU A 117 -0.68 -14.88 2.97
C GLU A 117 -1.75 -14.18 3.78
N PHE A 118 -1.74 -12.86 3.75
CA PHE A 118 -2.88 -12.08 4.21
C PHE A 118 -3.10 -10.88 3.32
N THR A 119 -4.34 -10.44 3.28
CA THR A 119 -4.76 -9.24 2.56
C THR A 119 -5.69 -8.42 3.43
N VAL A 120 -5.65 -7.11 3.23
CA VAL A 120 -6.58 -6.17 3.86
C VAL A 120 -7.16 -5.28 2.79
N ASP A 121 -8.40 -5.54 2.44
CA ASP A 121 -9.16 -4.77 1.48
C ASP A 121 -9.84 -3.59 2.17
N GLU A 122 -9.56 -2.37 1.72
CA GLU A 122 -10.15 -1.15 2.24
C GLU A 122 -11.22 -0.59 1.30
N PHE A 123 -12.42 -0.39 1.82
CA PHE A 123 -13.53 0.32 1.17
C PHE A 123 -13.80 1.61 1.94
N ALA A 124 -13.72 2.75 1.28
CA ALA A 124 -13.83 4.04 1.95
C ALA A 124 -14.80 4.98 1.25
N LEU A 125 -15.43 5.84 2.05
CA LEU A 125 -16.14 7.03 1.61
C LEU A 125 -15.45 8.26 2.22
N THR A 126 -14.93 9.13 1.38
CA THR A 126 -14.23 10.36 1.80
C THR A 126 -14.84 11.55 1.10
N CYS A 127 -15.11 12.62 1.86
CA CYS A 127 -15.65 13.85 1.34
C CYS A 127 -14.67 15.01 1.58
N ALA A 128 -14.71 16.01 0.71
CA ALA A 128 -13.96 17.26 0.83
C ALA A 128 -14.91 18.45 0.66
N ALA A 129 -14.88 19.34 1.65
CA ALA A 129 -15.57 20.63 1.57
C ALA A 129 -14.55 21.70 1.14
N LYS A 130 -14.83 22.40 0.03
CA LYS A 130 -13.99 23.40 -0.61
C LYS A 130 -14.41 24.81 -0.21
N PHE A 131 -13.48 25.63 0.21
CA PHE A 131 -13.67 27.02 0.57
C PHE A 131 -12.77 27.92 -0.29
N GLY A 132 -13.37 28.80 -1.09
CA GLY A 132 -12.62 29.76 -1.89
C GLY A 132 -11.91 30.79 -1.02
N MET A 133 -10.62 31.06 -1.32
CA MET A 133 -9.79 32.06 -0.67
C MET A 133 -9.40 33.15 -1.69
N GLU A 134 -8.76 34.23 -1.27
CA GLU A 134 -8.27 35.26 -2.18
C GLU A 134 -7.33 34.69 -3.27
N ARG A 135 -6.51 33.72 -2.90
CA ARG A 135 -5.67 32.98 -3.82
C ARG A 135 -5.84 31.48 -3.55
N GLY A 136 -6.58 30.81 -4.46
CA GLY A 136 -6.75 29.38 -4.37
C GLY A 136 -7.92 28.93 -3.48
N ASN A 137 -7.87 27.69 -3.01
CA ASN A 137 -8.95 27.06 -2.27
C ASN A 137 -8.40 26.30 -1.08
N PHE A 138 -9.12 26.35 0.03
CA PHE A 138 -8.87 25.55 1.20
C PHE A 138 -9.88 24.39 1.25
N TYR A 139 -9.46 23.22 1.69
CA TYR A 139 -10.30 22.03 1.79
C TYR A 139 -10.24 21.44 3.19
N VAL A 140 -11.39 21.03 3.69
CA VAL A 140 -11.53 20.18 4.87
C VAL A 140 -11.98 18.79 4.38
N ILE A 141 -11.24 17.76 4.77
CA ILE A 141 -11.42 16.40 4.30
C ILE A 141 -11.82 15.52 5.48
N GLY A 142 -12.82 14.69 5.29
CA GLY A 142 -13.26 13.72 6.29
C GLY A 142 -13.85 12.49 5.61
N GLY A 143 -13.66 11.33 6.23
CA GLY A 143 -14.19 10.09 5.69
C GLY A 143 -14.11 8.93 6.67
N ALA A 144 -14.83 7.87 6.34
CA ALA A 144 -14.79 6.60 7.04
C ALA A 144 -14.41 5.48 6.07
N PHE A 145 -13.85 4.42 6.61
CA PHE A 145 -13.53 3.22 5.84
C PHE A 145 -13.84 1.97 6.66
N VAL A 146 -14.06 0.87 5.93
CA VAL A 146 -14.10 -0.48 6.45
C VAL A 146 -12.95 -1.27 5.84
N GLU A 147 -12.29 -2.05 6.66
CA GLU A 147 -11.26 -2.99 6.25
C GLU A 147 -11.76 -4.41 6.42
N ARG A 148 -11.54 -5.23 5.41
CA ARG A 148 -11.74 -6.66 5.45
C ARG A 148 -10.39 -7.35 5.44
N PHE A 149 -10.12 -8.10 6.48
CA PHE A 149 -8.91 -8.90 6.68
C PHE A 149 -9.18 -10.34 6.31
N ASP A 150 -8.34 -10.91 5.46
CA ASP A 150 -8.32 -12.33 5.11
C ASP A 150 -6.90 -12.87 5.33
N TYR A 151 -6.76 -14.00 6.02
CA TYR A 151 -5.48 -14.60 6.39
C TYR A 151 -5.49 -16.11 6.17
N GLU A 152 -4.46 -16.61 5.51
CA GLU A 152 -4.22 -18.03 5.32
C GLU A 152 -2.79 -18.42 5.70
N ARG A 153 -2.63 -19.54 6.39
CA ARG A 153 -1.32 -20.11 6.71
C ARG A 153 -1.32 -21.62 6.56
N VAL A 154 -0.26 -22.14 5.96
CA VAL A 154 0.03 -23.57 5.86
C VAL A 154 1.33 -23.85 6.62
N ASN A 155 1.27 -24.72 7.61
CA ASN A 155 2.45 -25.19 8.35
C ASN A 155 2.72 -26.67 8.01
N SER A 156 3.98 -27.01 7.73
CA SER A 156 4.43 -28.40 7.73
C SER A 156 4.54 -28.89 9.18
N VAL A 157 3.78 -29.90 9.52
CA VAL A 157 3.86 -30.59 10.82
C VAL A 157 4.82 -31.76 10.74
N ILE A 158 4.70 -32.55 9.65
CA ILE A 158 5.63 -33.60 9.27
C ILE A 158 6.01 -33.34 7.82
N PRO A 159 7.26 -32.91 7.55
CA PRO A 159 7.68 -32.54 6.20
C PRO A 159 7.36 -33.57 5.14
N GLY A 160 6.66 -33.15 4.07
CA GLY A 160 6.24 -34.00 2.97
C GLY A 160 5.09 -34.96 3.28
N VAL A 161 4.57 -35.01 4.53
CA VAL A 161 3.55 -35.98 4.96
C VAL A 161 2.29 -35.32 5.49
N ALA A 162 2.41 -34.34 6.40
CA ALA A 162 1.26 -33.75 7.07
C ALA A 162 1.41 -32.23 7.21
N ASN A 163 0.39 -31.51 6.74
CA ASN A 163 0.27 -30.06 6.88
C ASN A 163 -0.93 -29.70 7.75
N ALA A 164 -0.77 -28.63 8.51
CA ALA A 164 -1.85 -27.93 9.18
C ALA A 164 -2.20 -26.66 8.40
N ASN A 165 -3.50 -26.35 8.30
CA ASN A 165 -3.98 -25.14 7.64
C ASN A 165 -4.73 -24.28 8.65
N LEU A 166 -4.54 -22.98 8.56
CA LEU A 166 -5.25 -21.96 9.31
C LEU A 166 -5.82 -20.96 8.31
N ALA A 167 -7.12 -20.65 8.45
CA ALA A 167 -7.80 -19.61 7.70
C ALA A 167 -8.59 -18.75 8.68
N LEU A 168 -8.41 -17.42 8.62
CA LEU A 168 -9.09 -16.45 9.47
C LEU A 168 -9.60 -15.30 8.63
N ASP A 169 -10.76 -14.75 8.99
CA ASP A 169 -11.27 -13.52 8.41
C ASP A 169 -11.80 -12.58 9.49
N GLY A 170 -11.80 -11.28 9.19
CA GLY A 170 -12.24 -10.26 10.13
C GLY A 170 -12.55 -8.93 9.44
N THR A 171 -13.22 -8.06 10.18
CA THR A 171 -13.59 -6.73 9.68
C THR A 171 -13.40 -5.70 10.78
N ASP A 172 -12.83 -4.54 10.42
CA ASP A 172 -12.73 -3.40 11.30
C ASP A 172 -13.02 -2.09 10.56
N TYR A 173 -13.19 -1.01 11.31
CA TYR A 173 -13.62 0.29 10.82
C TYR A 173 -12.65 1.37 11.26
N GLY A 174 -12.45 2.34 10.39
CA GLY A 174 -11.60 3.48 10.69
C GLY A 174 -12.11 4.76 10.06
N TYR A 175 -11.38 5.82 10.28
CA TYR A 175 -11.68 7.14 9.73
C TYR A 175 -10.42 7.83 9.23
N ARG A 176 -10.63 8.85 8.39
CA ARG A 176 -9.57 9.77 7.96
C ARG A 176 -10.03 11.21 8.06
N LEU A 177 -9.10 12.07 8.42
CA LEU A 177 -9.30 13.52 8.55
C LEU A 177 -8.13 14.23 7.88
N GLY A 178 -8.41 15.36 7.25
CA GLY A 178 -7.34 16.09 6.60
C GLY A 178 -7.73 17.50 6.22
N VAL A 179 -6.72 18.23 5.77
CA VAL A 179 -6.85 19.54 5.18
C VAL A 179 -5.99 19.64 3.93
N ALA A 180 -6.42 20.46 2.99
CA ALA A 180 -5.60 20.75 1.82
C ALA A 180 -5.75 22.21 1.40
N TYR A 181 -4.78 22.67 0.62
CA TYR A 181 -4.81 23.99 0.03
C TYR A 181 -4.25 23.91 -1.40
N ASP A 182 -4.93 24.54 -2.35
CA ASP A 182 -4.45 24.64 -3.72
C ASP A 182 -4.42 26.08 -4.24
N ILE A 183 -3.51 26.30 -5.19
CA ILE A 183 -3.44 27.52 -6.01
C ILE A 183 -3.37 27.04 -7.47
N PRO A 184 -4.52 26.94 -8.16
CA PRO A 184 -4.60 26.35 -9.50
C PRO A 184 -3.69 27.03 -10.53
N GLU A 185 -3.47 28.35 -10.43
CA GLU A 185 -2.69 29.15 -11.39
C GLU A 185 -1.23 28.68 -11.51
N ILE A 186 -0.69 28.11 -10.45
CA ILE A 186 0.69 27.62 -10.41
C ILE A 186 0.75 26.10 -10.16
N ALA A 187 -0.39 25.40 -10.33
CA ALA A 187 -0.53 23.98 -10.03
C ALA A 187 -0.02 23.57 -8.63
N PHE A 188 -0.04 24.51 -7.68
CA PHE A 188 0.32 24.23 -6.30
C PHE A 188 -0.81 23.50 -5.60
N ARG A 189 -0.49 22.45 -4.87
CA ARG A 189 -1.37 21.79 -3.90
C ARG A 189 -0.56 21.19 -2.78
N THR A 190 -1.04 21.35 -1.55
CA THR A 190 -0.57 20.64 -0.38
C THR A 190 -1.74 19.99 0.32
N GLN A 191 -1.51 18.78 0.88
CA GLN A 191 -2.51 18.00 1.63
C GLN A 191 -1.84 17.39 2.84
N LEU A 192 -2.45 17.54 4.00
CA LEU A 192 -2.13 16.80 5.21
C LEU A 192 -3.31 15.88 5.51
N LEU A 193 -3.08 14.56 5.53
CA LEU A 193 -4.11 13.56 5.74
C LEU A 193 -3.69 12.60 6.86
N TYR A 194 -4.56 12.46 7.84
CA TYR A 194 -4.47 11.45 8.89
C TYR A 194 -5.42 10.29 8.59
N ARG A 195 -4.97 9.06 8.83
CA ARG A 195 -5.74 7.83 8.82
C ARG A 195 -5.61 7.15 10.17
N SER A 196 -6.73 6.75 10.78
CA SER A 196 -6.75 6.06 12.06
C SER A 196 -6.17 4.66 11.97
N SER A 197 -5.67 4.15 13.08
CA SER A 197 -5.40 2.72 13.29
C SER A 197 -6.70 1.91 13.28
N THR A 198 -6.56 0.60 13.07
CA THR A 198 -7.58 -0.42 13.21
C THR A 198 -7.04 -1.59 14.04
N SER A 199 -7.94 -2.32 14.71
CA SER A 199 -7.59 -3.51 15.52
C SER A 199 -8.64 -4.56 15.21
N TYR A 200 -8.24 -5.66 14.63
CA TYR A 200 -9.18 -6.70 14.26
C TYR A 200 -9.09 -7.90 15.20
N GLY A 201 -10.28 -8.46 15.53
CA GLY A 201 -10.46 -9.84 15.92
C GLY A 201 -10.90 -10.61 14.68
N ALA A 202 -10.20 -11.68 14.37
CA ALA A 202 -10.49 -12.53 13.23
C ALA A 202 -10.93 -13.92 13.73
N ASP A 203 -11.97 -14.45 13.12
CA ASP A 203 -12.53 -15.77 13.41
C ASP A 203 -12.22 -16.71 12.25
N GLY A 204 -12.13 -18.01 12.52
CA GLY A 204 -11.91 -18.97 11.45
C GLY A 204 -11.68 -20.41 11.90
N ARG A 205 -10.88 -21.13 11.14
CA ARG A 205 -10.67 -22.56 11.36
C ARG A 205 -9.22 -22.96 11.27
N PHE A 206 -8.86 -23.86 12.16
CA PHE A 206 -7.61 -24.63 12.11
C PHE A 206 -7.93 -26.08 11.75
N THR A 207 -7.21 -26.63 10.76
CA THR A 207 -7.35 -28.03 10.36
C THR A 207 -6.02 -28.76 10.33
N LEU A 208 -5.99 -30.00 10.84
CA LEU A 208 -4.87 -30.92 10.73
C LEU A 208 -5.44 -32.30 10.31
N PRO A 209 -5.65 -32.51 9.00
CA PRO A 209 -6.34 -33.71 8.48
C PRO A 209 -5.69 -35.02 8.90
N ALA A 210 -4.35 -35.08 8.96
CA ALA A 210 -3.62 -36.28 9.37
C ALA A 210 -3.93 -36.75 10.81
N MET A 211 -4.47 -35.87 11.65
CA MET A 211 -4.91 -36.15 13.03
C MET A 211 -6.41 -36.08 13.21
N GLY A 212 -7.18 -35.79 12.15
CA GLY A 212 -8.63 -35.61 12.21
C GLY A 212 -9.04 -34.36 12.99
N VAL A 213 -8.15 -33.35 13.15
CA VAL A 213 -8.45 -32.10 13.85
C VAL A 213 -9.11 -31.12 12.90
N ASP A 214 -10.24 -30.54 13.35
CA ASP A 214 -10.96 -29.46 12.70
C ASP A 214 -11.59 -28.61 13.82
N ALA A 215 -10.95 -27.48 14.15
CA ALA A 215 -11.25 -26.67 15.33
C ALA A 215 -11.47 -25.19 14.97
N ALA A 216 -12.26 -24.48 15.79
CA ALA A 216 -12.38 -23.03 15.70
C ALA A 216 -11.04 -22.38 16.04
N ALA A 217 -10.70 -21.32 15.32
CA ALA A 217 -9.47 -20.56 15.53
C ALA A 217 -9.80 -19.06 15.59
N PHE A 218 -9.01 -18.32 16.36
CA PHE A 218 -9.18 -16.89 16.59
C PHE A 218 -7.84 -16.19 16.41
N GLY A 219 -7.86 -15.04 15.75
CA GLY A 219 -6.67 -14.21 15.55
C GLY A 219 -6.87 -12.79 16.03
N THR A 220 -5.81 -12.14 16.50
CA THR A 220 -5.84 -10.71 16.84
C THR A 220 -4.58 -10.02 16.33
N GLY A 221 -4.76 -8.80 15.82
CA GLY A 221 -3.67 -7.97 15.32
C GLY A 221 -4.07 -6.51 15.21
N ASN A 222 -3.07 -5.64 14.96
CA ASN A 222 -3.27 -4.21 14.81
C ASN A 222 -2.72 -3.73 13.49
N LEU A 223 -3.41 -2.75 12.89
CA LEU A 223 -2.93 -2.02 11.71
C LEU A 223 -2.70 -0.55 12.08
N PRO A 224 -1.65 0.07 11.55
CA PRO A 224 -1.19 1.36 12.03
C PRO A 224 -2.06 2.52 11.57
N GLN A 225 -2.08 3.56 12.40
CA GLN A 225 -2.41 4.92 11.95
C GLN A 225 -1.27 5.49 11.11
N ASN A 226 -1.57 6.47 10.27
CA ASN A 226 -0.55 7.20 9.55
C ASN A 226 -0.92 8.68 9.36
N LEU A 227 0.11 9.49 9.12
CA LEU A 227 0.01 10.90 8.77
C LEU A 227 0.84 11.15 7.52
N GLU A 228 0.20 11.65 6.47
CA GLU A 228 0.84 11.93 5.19
C GLU A 228 0.72 13.40 4.81
N LEU A 229 1.86 14.03 4.54
CA LEU A 229 1.96 15.33 3.90
C LEU A 229 2.33 15.13 2.44
N LYS A 230 1.48 15.60 1.53
CA LYS A 230 1.75 15.69 0.09
C LYS A 230 1.92 17.14 -0.31
N ILE A 231 2.82 17.41 -1.25
CA ILE A 231 3.02 18.73 -1.85
C ILE A 231 3.32 18.60 -3.33
N GLN A 232 2.80 19.51 -4.13
CA GLN A 232 3.18 19.66 -5.54
C GLN A 232 3.17 21.14 -5.92
N SER A 233 3.95 21.49 -6.94
CA SER A 233 3.96 22.84 -7.53
C SER A 233 4.44 22.82 -8.98
N GLY A 234 3.85 23.64 -9.82
CA GLY A 234 4.42 23.99 -11.11
C GLY A 234 5.73 24.76 -10.92
N ILE A 235 6.82 24.30 -11.52
CA ILE A 235 8.16 24.89 -11.39
C ILE A 235 8.65 25.59 -12.66
N ALA A 236 8.05 25.24 -13.80
CA ALA A 236 8.26 25.87 -15.11
C ALA A 236 7.06 25.51 -16.02
N PRO A 237 6.89 26.17 -17.19
CA PRO A 237 5.85 25.79 -18.14
C PRO A 237 5.91 24.31 -18.52
N GLY A 238 4.83 23.58 -18.22
CA GLY A 238 4.73 22.13 -18.44
C GLY A 238 5.47 21.25 -17.43
N TRP A 239 6.17 21.80 -16.42
CA TRP A 239 6.87 21.04 -15.39
C TRP A 239 6.21 21.17 -14.04
N LEU A 240 6.06 20.03 -13.36
CA LEU A 240 5.56 19.89 -12.00
C LEU A 240 6.63 19.21 -11.14
N ALA A 241 6.92 19.74 -9.96
CA ALA A 241 7.62 19.02 -8.91
C ALA A 241 6.59 18.53 -7.88
N PHE A 242 6.80 17.36 -7.31
CA PHE A 242 5.95 16.81 -6.27
C PHE A 242 6.74 15.99 -5.25
N GLY A 243 6.15 15.81 -4.08
CA GLY A 243 6.73 14.97 -3.04
C GLY A 243 5.72 14.64 -1.95
N SER A 244 6.08 13.66 -1.13
CA SER A 244 5.33 13.31 0.07
C SER A 244 6.25 12.81 1.17
N ILE A 245 5.79 12.98 2.41
CA ILE A 245 6.37 12.37 3.60
C ILE A 245 5.22 11.73 4.35
N LYS A 246 5.33 10.43 4.63
CA LYS A 246 4.35 9.66 5.39
C LYS A 246 5.03 9.03 6.60
N TRP A 247 4.50 9.32 7.77
CA TRP A 247 4.77 8.57 9.01
C TRP A 247 3.71 7.51 9.20
N THR A 248 4.12 6.30 9.60
CA THR A 248 3.24 5.19 9.87
C THR A 248 3.62 4.57 11.22
N ASP A 249 2.68 4.50 12.15
CA ASP A 249 2.83 3.96 13.50
C ASP A 249 2.87 2.43 13.50
N TRP A 250 3.90 1.86 12.87
CA TRP A 250 4.07 0.40 12.85
C TRP A 250 4.44 -0.18 14.22
N SER A 251 4.76 0.66 15.21
CA SER A 251 5.04 0.22 16.57
C SER A 251 3.83 -0.44 17.26
N VAL A 252 2.61 -0.26 16.74
CA VAL A 252 1.40 -0.96 17.20
C VAL A 252 1.41 -2.45 16.81
N GLN A 253 2.17 -2.83 15.77
CA GLN A 253 2.30 -4.22 15.33
C GLN A 253 3.38 -4.95 16.13
N ASN A 254 3.06 -5.28 17.38
CA ASN A 254 3.96 -6.02 18.26
C ASN A 254 3.94 -7.52 17.92
N GLN A 255 2.75 -8.05 17.64
CA GLN A 255 2.56 -9.49 17.42
C GLN A 255 1.24 -9.77 16.68
N LEU A 256 1.20 -10.91 15.99
CA LEU A 256 -0.01 -11.58 15.55
C LEU A 256 -0.21 -12.81 16.44
N ALA A 257 -1.31 -12.84 17.20
CA ALA A 257 -1.64 -13.95 18.08
C ALA A 257 -2.76 -14.79 17.47
N VAL A 258 -2.59 -16.10 17.49
CA VAL A 258 -3.60 -17.07 17.06
C VAL A 258 -3.87 -18.04 18.20
N SER A 259 -5.14 -18.27 18.53
CA SER A 259 -5.60 -19.23 19.51
C SER A 259 -6.53 -20.24 18.91
N VAL A 260 -6.34 -21.52 19.26
CA VAL A 260 -7.19 -22.65 18.87
C VAL A 260 -7.62 -23.37 20.15
N PRO A 261 -8.70 -22.92 20.82
CA PRO A 261 -9.05 -23.40 22.18
C PRO A 261 -9.22 -24.90 22.32
N ASP A 262 -9.79 -25.54 21.29
CA ASP A 262 -10.01 -27.01 21.26
C ASP A 262 -8.75 -27.80 20.87
N PHE A 263 -7.67 -27.11 20.47
CA PHE A 263 -6.39 -27.74 20.14
C PHE A 263 -5.21 -26.78 20.47
N PRO A 264 -4.94 -26.52 21.75
CA PRO A 264 -3.91 -25.56 22.19
C PRO A 264 -2.50 -25.74 21.59
N PRO A 265 -2.05 -26.97 21.18
CA PRO A 265 -0.77 -27.09 20.48
C PRO A 265 -0.66 -26.31 19.15
N ALA A 266 -1.78 -25.81 18.61
CA ALA A 266 -1.81 -24.98 17.41
C ALA A 266 -1.77 -23.46 17.72
N ASP A 267 -1.86 -23.07 18.99
CA ASP A 267 -1.69 -21.68 19.38
C ASP A 267 -0.34 -21.17 18.89
N SER A 268 -0.31 -19.96 18.36
CA SER A 268 0.92 -19.38 17.84
C SER A 268 1.00 -17.89 18.07
N LEU A 269 2.23 -17.41 18.18
CA LEU A 269 2.57 -16.01 18.39
C LEU A 269 3.68 -15.64 17.41
N ASP A 270 3.33 -14.86 16.39
CA ASP A 270 4.31 -14.26 15.50
C ASP A 270 4.67 -12.86 16.04
N VAL A 271 5.90 -12.73 16.55
CA VAL A 271 6.38 -11.49 17.20
C VAL A 271 7.10 -10.65 16.17
N TYR A 272 6.70 -9.40 16.05
CA TYR A 272 7.29 -8.40 15.13
C TYR A 272 8.05 -7.32 15.90
N ASN A 273 7.47 -6.75 16.95
CA ASN A 273 8.03 -5.64 17.74
C ASN A 273 8.57 -4.52 16.85
N TRP A 274 7.78 -4.12 15.84
CA TRP A 274 8.21 -3.12 14.87
C TRP A 274 8.41 -1.74 15.49
N LYS A 275 9.19 -0.91 14.83
CA LYS A 275 9.30 0.53 15.06
C LYS A 275 8.47 1.30 14.05
N ASP A 276 8.24 2.57 14.30
CA ASP A 276 7.60 3.48 13.35
C ASP A 276 8.35 3.50 12.01
N GLY A 277 7.60 3.62 10.93
CA GLY A 277 8.12 3.68 9.57
C GLY A 277 7.94 5.05 8.93
N TRP A 278 8.87 5.42 8.07
CA TRP A 278 8.81 6.63 7.25
C TRP A 278 8.91 6.28 5.79
N THR A 279 8.04 6.90 4.98
CA THR A 279 8.13 6.85 3.51
C THR A 279 8.32 8.27 2.99
N VAL A 280 9.34 8.48 2.17
CA VAL A 280 9.64 9.78 1.55
C VAL A 280 9.69 9.62 0.04
N THR A 281 8.89 10.39 -0.67
CA THR A 281 8.85 10.41 -2.14
C THR A 281 9.16 11.78 -2.67
N GLY A 282 9.94 11.85 -3.74
CA GLY A 282 10.16 13.06 -4.51
C GLY A 282 10.15 12.75 -6.00
N GLY A 283 9.62 13.67 -6.81
CA GLY A 283 9.54 13.44 -8.25
C GLY A 283 9.25 14.68 -9.06
N VAL A 284 9.31 14.51 -10.36
CA VAL A 284 8.99 15.54 -11.35
C VAL A 284 8.07 14.96 -12.43
N GLY A 285 7.16 15.79 -12.93
CA GLY A 285 6.29 15.49 -14.05
C GLY A 285 6.47 16.51 -15.17
N HIS A 286 6.27 16.09 -16.39
CA HIS A 286 6.31 16.96 -17.58
C HIS A 286 5.17 16.67 -18.55
N ALA A 287 4.49 17.74 -18.99
CA ALA A 287 3.57 17.68 -20.11
C ALA A 287 4.33 17.92 -21.40
N PHE A 288 4.47 16.89 -22.21
CA PHE A 288 5.10 17.01 -23.52
C PHE A 288 4.19 17.76 -24.51
N ASN A 289 2.88 17.62 -24.33
CA ASN A 289 1.82 18.32 -25.07
C ASN A 289 0.49 18.20 -24.33
N ASP A 290 -0.62 18.69 -24.91
CA ASP A 290 -1.96 18.67 -24.29
C ASP A 290 -2.53 17.25 -24.05
N ARG A 291 -1.93 16.21 -24.65
CA ARG A 291 -2.41 14.84 -24.59
C ARG A 291 -1.46 13.89 -23.87
N ILE A 292 -0.17 14.16 -23.87
CA ILE A 292 0.86 13.24 -23.37
C ILE A 292 1.62 13.90 -22.23
N SER A 293 1.71 13.19 -21.10
CA SER A 293 2.55 13.56 -19.98
C SER A 293 3.38 12.38 -19.47
N GLY A 294 4.44 12.68 -18.74
CA GLY A 294 5.27 11.68 -18.09
C GLY A 294 5.75 12.16 -16.73
N LEU A 295 6.20 11.23 -15.91
CA LEU A 295 6.78 11.52 -14.60
C LEU A 295 7.93 10.56 -14.29
N ALA A 296 8.80 11.03 -13.38
CA ALA A 296 9.82 10.22 -12.72
C ALA A 296 9.81 10.52 -11.22
N SER A 297 10.00 9.49 -10.40
CA SER A 297 10.06 9.64 -8.95
C SER A 297 11.08 8.70 -8.33
N LEU A 298 11.56 9.11 -7.13
CA LEU A 298 12.34 8.32 -6.22
C LEU A 298 11.61 8.25 -4.89
N THR A 299 11.47 7.05 -4.35
CA THR A 299 10.89 6.79 -3.03
C THR A 299 11.88 6.04 -2.17
N TRP A 300 12.07 6.51 -0.94
CA TRP A 300 12.68 5.75 0.14
C TRP A 300 11.59 5.33 1.12
N ASP A 301 11.62 4.05 1.47
CA ASP A 301 10.73 3.46 2.46
C ASP A 301 11.57 2.80 3.54
N GLN A 302 11.42 3.24 4.78
CA GLN A 302 12.20 2.76 5.92
C GLN A 302 11.73 1.37 6.35
N GLY A 303 12.65 0.44 6.49
CA GLY A 303 12.39 -0.85 7.13
C GLY A 303 12.00 -0.69 8.60
N VAL A 304 10.96 -1.40 9.01
CA VAL A 304 10.37 -1.28 10.35
C VAL A 304 10.89 -2.32 11.34
N SER A 305 11.65 -3.31 10.87
CA SER A 305 12.20 -4.37 11.72
C SER A 305 13.09 -3.81 12.83
N THR A 306 13.00 -4.45 13.99
CA THR A 306 13.91 -4.30 15.12
C THR A 306 14.76 -5.56 15.34
N GLY A 307 14.83 -6.44 14.33
CA GLY A 307 15.57 -7.69 14.35
C GLY A 307 14.70 -8.93 14.64
N TRP A 308 13.37 -8.79 14.61
CA TRP A 308 12.43 -9.90 14.78
C TRP A 308 11.90 -10.46 13.46
N ASP A 309 12.15 -9.74 12.35
CA ASP A 309 11.74 -10.13 11.01
C ASP A 309 12.73 -9.59 9.96
N LEU A 310 12.42 -9.82 8.67
CA LEU A 310 13.26 -9.48 7.52
C LEU A 310 12.87 -8.15 6.84
N SER A 311 12.03 -7.31 7.48
CA SER A 311 11.69 -5.98 6.92
C SER A 311 12.91 -5.07 6.90
N SER A 312 13.16 -4.43 5.75
CA SER A 312 14.37 -3.61 5.53
C SER A 312 14.07 -2.40 4.66
N ASP A 313 15.02 -1.47 4.57
CA ASP A 313 14.89 -0.27 3.73
C ASP A 313 14.73 -0.64 2.26
N THR A 314 13.84 0.09 1.59
CA THR A 314 13.61 -0.05 0.16
C THR A 314 13.77 1.30 -0.56
N TRP A 315 14.43 1.27 -1.71
CA TRP A 315 14.60 2.40 -2.61
C TRP A 315 13.94 2.09 -3.95
N THR A 316 12.98 2.90 -4.36
CA THR A 316 12.21 2.68 -5.58
C THR A 316 12.39 3.84 -6.55
N VAL A 317 12.81 3.55 -7.78
CA VAL A 317 12.72 4.47 -8.91
C VAL A 317 11.50 4.07 -9.74
N ALA A 318 10.65 5.06 -10.05
CA ALA A 318 9.48 4.82 -10.90
C ALA A 318 9.42 5.81 -12.04
N LEU A 319 8.96 5.32 -13.19
CA LEU A 319 8.65 6.10 -14.39
C LEU A 319 7.19 5.85 -14.75
N GLY A 320 6.47 6.92 -15.10
CA GLY A 320 5.08 6.81 -15.48
C GLY A 320 4.75 7.75 -16.63
N GLY A 321 3.61 7.50 -17.26
CA GLY A 321 3.11 8.35 -18.32
C GLY A 321 1.60 8.26 -18.46
N SER A 322 1.01 9.25 -19.13
CA SER A 322 -0.40 9.24 -19.47
C SER A 322 -0.65 9.74 -20.88
N VAL A 323 -1.73 9.24 -21.47
CA VAL A 323 -2.20 9.65 -22.78
C VAL A 323 -3.71 9.88 -22.72
N LYS A 324 -4.14 11.12 -23.03
CA LYS A 324 -5.57 11.44 -23.16
C LYS A 324 -6.10 10.90 -24.48
N ASP A 325 -7.21 10.20 -24.44
CA ASP A 325 -7.91 9.71 -25.62
C ASP A 325 -8.85 10.77 -26.22
N THR A 326 -9.60 10.40 -27.24
CA THR A 326 -10.56 11.28 -27.93
C THR A 326 -11.96 11.27 -27.30
N TRP A 327 -12.20 10.40 -26.30
CA TRP A 327 -13.50 10.24 -25.63
C TRP A 327 -13.57 10.91 -24.26
N GLY A 328 -12.53 11.67 -23.90
CA GLY A 328 -12.42 12.36 -22.60
C GLY A 328 -11.80 11.52 -21.48
N GLY A 329 -11.25 10.35 -21.82
CA GLY A 329 -10.50 9.50 -20.92
C GLY A 329 -9.01 9.75 -20.96
N GLU A 330 -8.31 9.14 -20.01
CA GLU A 330 -6.85 9.19 -19.87
C GLU A 330 -6.32 7.82 -19.49
N LEU A 331 -5.60 7.17 -20.41
CA LEU A 331 -4.85 5.96 -20.11
C LEU A 331 -3.57 6.33 -19.37
N ARG A 332 -3.27 5.61 -18.31
CA ARG A 332 -2.10 5.78 -17.46
C ARG A 332 -1.32 4.49 -17.37
N GLY A 333 -0.01 4.60 -17.31
CA GLY A 333 0.86 3.44 -17.11
C GLY A 333 2.17 3.83 -16.46
N GLY A 334 2.80 2.87 -15.77
CA GLY A 334 4.08 3.11 -15.13
C GLY A 334 4.83 1.82 -14.83
N VAL A 335 6.14 1.95 -14.67
CA VAL A 335 7.04 0.90 -14.24
C VAL A 335 7.84 1.36 -13.04
N GLY A 336 8.12 0.46 -12.12
CA GLY A 336 8.95 0.70 -10.95
C GLY A 336 9.99 -0.38 -10.78
N VAL A 337 11.16 0.03 -10.26
CA VAL A 337 12.22 -0.88 -9.85
C VAL A 337 12.61 -0.51 -8.43
N SER A 338 12.56 -1.48 -7.54
CA SER A 338 12.89 -1.32 -6.12
C SER A 338 14.11 -2.15 -5.76
N TYR A 339 15.01 -1.55 -5.00
CA TYR A 339 16.14 -2.20 -4.37
C TYR A 339 15.81 -2.41 -2.88
N LEU A 340 15.80 -3.66 -2.45
CA LEU A 340 15.56 -4.07 -1.07
C LEU A 340 16.92 -4.35 -0.41
N THR A 341 17.20 -3.71 0.71
CA THR A 341 18.45 -3.93 1.45
C THR A 341 18.43 -5.28 2.18
N SER A 342 19.61 -5.86 2.45
CA SER A 342 19.73 -7.09 3.24
C SER A 342 19.11 -6.94 4.64
N ALA A 343 18.71 -8.06 5.24
CA ALA A 343 18.17 -8.12 6.61
C ALA A 343 18.54 -9.43 7.29
N GLU A 344 18.50 -9.40 8.62
CA GLU A 344 18.74 -10.55 9.48
C GLU A 344 17.75 -10.54 10.67
N GLU A 345 17.19 -11.70 10.97
CA GLU A 345 16.44 -11.94 12.19
C GLU A 345 17.44 -12.24 13.32
N VAL A 346 17.54 -11.35 14.29
CA VAL A 346 18.47 -11.44 15.41
C VAL A 346 17.80 -12.08 16.63
N PHE A 347 16.47 -11.97 16.70
CA PHE A 347 15.66 -12.42 17.81
C PHE A 347 14.60 -13.43 17.39
N GLY A 348 14.04 -14.15 18.37
CA GLY A 348 12.90 -15.05 18.19
C GLY A 348 13.28 -16.44 17.68
N ALA A 349 12.26 -17.16 17.21
CA ALA A 349 12.39 -18.56 16.79
C ALA A 349 13.24 -18.74 15.52
N ASN A 350 13.38 -17.72 14.70
CA ASN A 350 14.14 -17.74 13.45
C ASN A 350 15.47 -16.98 13.55
N ALA A 351 15.97 -16.70 14.76
CA ALA A 351 17.24 -15.99 14.93
C ALA A 351 18.37 -16.65 14.11
N GLY A 352 19.11 -15.82 13.37
CA GLY A 352 20.14 -16.26 12.42
C GLY A 352 19.62 -16.47 10.99
N ARG A 353 18.30 -16.30 10.73
CA ARG A 353 17.80 -16.20 9.37
C ARG A 353 18.25 -14.88 8.76
N ALA A 354 18.82 -14.95 7.58
CA ALA A 354 19.27 -13.76 6.85
C ALA A 354 18.90 -13.84 5.37
N VAL A 355 18.73 -12.67 4.79
CA VAL A 355 18.47 -12.50 3.37
C VAL A 355 19.42 -11.49 2.77
N ASP A 356 19.80 -11.71 1.52
CA ASP A 356 20.63 -10.77 0.77
C ASP A 356 19.78 -9.58 0.26
N ASN A 357 20.46 -8.62 -0.35
CA ASN A 357 19.78 -7.58 -1.11
C ASN A 357 18.87 -8.22 -2.17
N GLY A 358 17.73 -7.60 -2.40
CA GLY A 358 16.75 -8.07 -3.38
C GLY A 358 16.30 -6.97 -4.33
N TRP A 359 15.49 -7.38 -5.29
CA TRP A 359 14.86 -6.47 -6.24
C TRP A 359 13.37 -6.75 -6.32
N ALA A 360 12.59 -5.69 -6.58
CA ALA A 360 11.20 -5.86 -6.94
C ALA A 360 10.90 -5.03 -8.20
N TYR A 361 10.05 -5.58 -9.04
CA TYR A 361 9.58 -4.93 -10.26
C TYR A 361 8.10 -4.67 -10.15
N ALA A 362 7.67 -3.49 -10.56
CA ALA A 362 6.27 -3.10 -10.55
C ALA A 362 5.82 -2.65 -11.95
N LEU A 363 4.61 -3.03 -12.32
CA LEU A 363 3.92 -2.56 -13.52
C LEU A 363 2.54 -2.05 -13.11
N ASN A 364 2.25 -0.78 -13.43
CA ASN A 364 0.96 -0.16 -13.18
C ASN A 364 0.25 0.15 -14.50
N VAL A 365 -1.05 -0.10 -14.55
CA VAL A 365 -1.95 0.32 -15.63
C VAL A 365 -3.23 0.85 -15.01
N GLY A 366 -3.72 1.96 -15.52
CA GLY A 366 -4.97 2.57 -15.06
C GLY A 366 -5.65 3.41 -16.11
N TYR A 367 -6.92 3.72 -15.87
CA TYR A 367 -7.73 4.55 -16.73
C TYR A 367 -8.55 5.53 -15.88
N LYS A 368 -8.65 6.77 -16.38
CA LYS A 368 -9.42 7.86 -15.78
C LYS A 368 -10.46 8.35 -16.75
N LEU A 369 -11.65 8.65 -16.22
CA LEU A 369 -12.74 9.34 -16.91
C LEU A 369 -13.19 10.55 -16.08
N SER A 370 -13.63 11.61 -16.76
CA SER A 370 -14.12 12.84 -16.12
C SER A 370 -15.26 13.43 -16.95
N TRP A 371 -16.41 13.75 -16.31
CA TRP A 371 -17.61 14.32 -16.94
C TRP A 371 -18.08 15.60 -16.25
#